data_8f2f020419d6324e4d72da9ebdf5ac23
#
_entry.id   8f2f020419d6324e4d72da9ebdf5ac23
#
_cell.length_a   1.000
_cell.length_b   1.000
_cell.length_c   1.000
_cell.angle_alpha   90.00
_cell.angle_beta   90.00
_cell.angle_gamma   90.00
#
_symmetry.space_group_name_H-M   'P 1'
#
loop_
_entity.id
_entity.type
_entity.pdbx_description
1 polymer ?
#
loop_
_entity_poly.entity_id
_entity_poly.type
_entity_poly.pdbx_seq_one_letter_code
_entity_poly.pdbx_strand_id
1 'polypeptide(L)'
;MPHLTSTAVRTALGVPGYAHPLVAPAQWAELARPGTPLAWVALDVAAGPGARPDPHCLEAAGRLQNGGVRVLGRLDLAQGVRTRADLLRDADRYLDWYQVDGFLLDRCPVDRAGLPGVRRVIAGLRAAAGTAHLVLGHGTHPHPGYAECADQLVTFAGPWSDYRWSQVAEWTADHPPELFCHFVHGVPRGHLEEALRIARWQGAATIYFTDRTGGRGRGDPWEAMPGYWDEIVSRLGTGVSE
;
A
#
# COMPACT_ATOMS: atom_id res chain seq x y z
N MET A 1 16.40 -11.06 34.47
CA MET A 1 15.70 -11.68 33.35
C MET A 1 14.68 -10.69 32.82
N PRO A 2 14.93 -9.92 31.74
CA PRO A 2 13.89 -9.08 31.18
C PRO A 2 12.94 -10.00 30.39
N HIS A 3 11.67 -9.98 30.74
CA HIS A 3 10.59 -10.58 29.97
C HIS A 3 10.47 -9.83 28.66
N LEU A 4 11.01 -10.38 27.58
CA LEU A 4 10.70 -9.95 26.22
C LEU A 4 9.28 -10.44 25.91
N THR A 5 8.28 -9.63 26.26
CA THR A 5 6.97 -9.72 25.63
C THR A 5 7.11 -9.25 24.19
N SER A 6 7.51 -10.18 23.31
CA SER A 6 7.41 -9.96 21.87
C SER A 6 5.92 -9.85 21.55
N THR A 7 5.42 -8.63 21.46
CA THR A 7 4.09 -8.39 20.92
C THR A 7 4.14 -8.88 19.47
N ALA A 8 3.44 -9.98 19.17
CA ALA A 8 3.42 -10.54 17.84
C ALA A 8 2.97 -9.45 16.86
N VAL A 9 3.83 -9.10 15.91
CA VAL A 9 3.54 -8.09 14.89
C VAL A 9 2.32 -8.54 14.09
N ARG A 10 1.24 -7.76 14.14
CA ARG A 10 0.01 -8.07 13.41
C ARG A 10 0.18 -7.70 11.95
N THR A 11 0.05 -8.68 11.08
CA THR A 11 0.01 -8.43 9.63
C THR A 11 -1.35 -7.83 9.25
N ALA A 12 -1.34 -6.78 8.42
CA ALA A 12 -2.53 -6.12 7.90
C ALA A 12 -2.51 -6.02 6.37
N LEU A 13 -3.64 -5.69 5.76
CA LEU A 13 -3.76 -5.52 4.32
C LEU A 13 -3.57 -4.03 3.96
N GLY A 14 -2.71 -3.76 2.97
CA GLY A 14 -2.60 -2.47 2.30
C GLY A 14 -3.02 -2.63 0.85
N VAL A 15 -4.13 -2.05 0.44
CA VAL A 15 -4.69 -2.19 -0.91
C VAL A 15 -4.11 -1.12 -1.82
N PRO A 16 -3.23 -1.47 -2.81
CA PRO A 16 -2.44 -0.49 -3.57
C PRO A 16 -3.23 0.28 -4.65
N GLY A 17 -4.43 -0.18 -4.98
CA GLY A 17 -5.33 0.41 -5.94
C GLY A 17 -6.53 -0.51 -6.14
N TYR A 18 -7.57 0.02 -6.77
CA TYR A 18 -8.76 -0.77 -7.09
C TYR A 18 -9.48 -0.19 -8.30
N ALA A 19 -10.24 -1.02 -9.00
CA ALA A 19 -11.14 -0.53 -10.02
C ALA A 19 -12.10 0.52 -9.45
N HIS A 20 -12.48 1.48 -10.28
CA HIS A 20 -13.35 2.59 -9.88
C HIS A 20 -14.62 2.11 -9.15
N PRO A 21 -15.07 2.74 -8.06
CA PRO A 21 -16.22 2.30 -7.26
C PRO A 21 -17.51 2.10 -8.06
N LEU A 22 -17.73 2.88 -9.11
CA LEU A 22 -18.86 2.70 -10.02
C LEU A 22 -18.82 1.36 -10.77
N VAL A 23 -17.63 0.86 -11.07
CA VAL A 23 -17.42 -0.40 -11.82
C VAL A 23 -17.36 -1.60 -10.88
N ALA A 24 -16.88 -1.40 -9.65
CA ALA A 24 -16.65 -2.45 -8.67
C ALA A 24 -17.33 -2.20 -7.30
N PRO A 25 -18.64 -1.84 -7.26
CA PRO A 25 -19.29 -1.41 -6.01
C PRO A 25 -19.30 -2.49 -4.93
N ALA A 26 -19.45 -3.77 -5.31
CA ALA A 26 -19.45 -4.88 -4.35
C ALA A 26 -18.09 -5.06 -3.68
N GLN A 27 -16.99 -4.90 -4.42
CA GLN A 27 -15.64 -5.01 -3.86
C GLN A 27 -15.35 -3.87 -2.89
N TRP A 28 -15.74 -2.64 -3.21
CA TRP A 28 -15.60 -1.50 -2.29
C TRP A 28 -16.44 -1.68 -1.02
N ALA A 29 -17.62 -2.29 -1.12
CA ALA A 29 -18.42 -2.65 0.04
C ALA A 29 -17.72 -3.69 0.93
N GLU A 30 -17.05 -4.69 0.33
CA GLU A 30 -16.26 -5.67 1.06
C GLU A 30 -15.03 -5.06 1.76
N LEU A 31 -14.35 -4.08 1.15
CA LEU A 31 -13.28 -3.35 1.82
C LEU A 31 -13.78 -2.60 3.06
N ALA A 32 -14.99 -2.06 3.00
CA ALA A 32 -15.61 -1.34 4.11
C ALA A 32 -16.28 -2.26 5.17
N ARG A 33 -16.19 -3.59 5.02
CA ARG A 33 -16.78 -4.55 5.97
C ARG A 33 -16.07 -4.46 7.33
N PRO A 34 -16.83 -4.29 8.43
CA PRO A 34 -16.26 -4.22 9.77
C PRO A 34 -15.40 -5.46 10.09
N GLY A 35 -14.26 -5.24 10.73
CA GLY A 35 -13.34 -6.32 11.11
C GLY A 35 -12.36 -6.77 10.01
N THR A 36 -12.46 -6.24 8.80
CA THR A 36 -11.44 -6.44 7.77
C THR A 36 -10.10 -5.84 8.25
N PRO A 37 -8.99 -6.59 8.27
CA PRO A 37 -7.72 -6.13 8.83
C PRO A 37 -6.97 -5.22 7.85
N LEU A 38 -7.59 -4.09 7.48
CA LEU A 38 -7.02 -3.10 6.58
C LEU A 38 -6.16 -2.09 7.34
N ALA A 39 -4.93 -1.89 6.90
CA ALA A 39 -4.08 -0.78 7.30
C ALA A 39 -4.47 0.49 6.55
N TRP A 40 -4.67 0.35 5.24
CA TRP A 40 -5.06 1.44 4.33
C TRP A 40 -5.55 0.92 2.97
N VAL A 41 -6.25 1.80 2.24
CA VAL A 41 -6.67 1.59 0.85
C VAL A 41 -6.24 2.80 0.02
N ALA A 42 -5.54 2.57 -1.09
CA ALA A 42 -5.19 3.64 -2.01
C ALA A 42 -6.36 3.96 -2.96
N LEU A 43 -6.65 5.25 -3.11
CA LEU A 43 -7.64 5.79 -4.02
C LEU A 43 -6.95 6.34 -5.27
N ASP A 44 -7.28 5.78 -6.43
CA ASP A 44 -6.90 6.27 -7.74
C ASP A 44 -8.18 6.53 -8.54
N VAL A 45 -8.48 7.78 -8.85
CA VAL A 45 -9.74 8.15 -9.49
C VAL A 45 -9.62 8.07 -11.02
N ALA A 46 -8.55 8.65 -11.56
CA ALA A 46 -8.28 8.66 -12.99
C ALA A 46 -6.77 8.92 -13.23
N ALA A 47 -5.92 7.94 -12.91
CA ALA A 47 -4.45 8.09 -12.85
C ALA A 47 -4.03 9.30 -11.96
N GLY A 48 -4.71 9.44 -10.81
CA GLY A 48 -4.60 10.54 -9.87
C GLY A 48 -5.97 10.97 -9.33
N PRO A 49 -6.14 12.22 -8.83
CA PRO A 49 -7.38 12.70 -8.21
C PRO A 49 -8.51 12.98 -9.22
N GLY A 50 -8.23 12.90 -10.53
CA GLY A 50 -9.16 13.27 -11.58
C GLY A 50 -9.18 14.78 -11.88
N ALA A 51 -9.99 15.17 -12.88
CA ALA A 51 -10.14 16.57 -13.29
C ALA A 51 -11.19 17.33 -12.47
N ARG A 52 -12.09 16.62 -11.78
CA ARG A 52 -13.16 17.13 -10.91
C ARG A 52 -13.46 16.09 -9.83
N PRO A 53 -14.10 16.48 -8.70
CA PRO A 53 -14.55 15.53 -7.69
C PRO A 53 -15.46 14.45 -8.29
N ASP A 54 -15.19 13.18 -7.94
CA ASP A 54 -16.03 12.06 -8.33
C ASP A 54 -16.90 11.62 -7.16
N PRO A 55 -18.25 11.63 -7.28
CA PRO A 55 -19.14 11.34 -6.16
C PRO A 55 -19.06 9.89 -5.69
N HIS A 56 -18.76 8.93 -6.57
CA HIS A 56 -18.64 7.53 -6.19
C HIS A 56 -17.34 7.28 -5.40
N CYS A 57 -16.25 7.92 -5.80
CA CYS A 57 -14.98 7.88 -5.08
C CYS A 57 -15.09 8.57 -3.72
N LEU A 58 -15.79 9.71 -3.64
CA LEU A 58 -16.04 10.42 -2.39
C LEU A 58 -16.85 9.54 -1.41
N GLU A 59 -17.92 8.91 -1.89
CA GLU A 59 -18.76 8.01 -1.08
C GLU A 59 -17.97 6.80 -0.59
N ALA A 60 -17.18 6.16 -1.47
CA ALA A 60 -16.36 5.01 -1.12
C ALA A 60 -15.29 5.36 -0.08
N ALA A 61 -14.59 6.49 -0.26
CA ALA A 61 -13.60 6.98 0.70
C ALA A 61 -14.24 7.25 2.07
N GLY A 62 -15.37 7.96 2.10
CA GLY A 62 -16.08 8.25 3.35
C GLY A 62 -16.57 7.00 4.09
N ARG A 63 -17.02 5.96 3.37
CA ARG A 63 -17.40 4.68 3.99
C ARG A 63 -16.22 3.98 4.66
N LEU A 64 -15.04 3.94 4.00
CA LEU A 64 -13.83 3.37 4.55
C LEU A 64 -13.37 4.13 5.79
N GLN A 65 -13.30 5.45 5.72
CA GLN A 65 -12.89 6.32 6.82
C GLN A 65 -13.83 6.20 8.03
N ASN A 66 -15.15 6.14 7.81
CA ASN A 66 -16.14 5.89 8.86
C ASN A 66 -15.95 4.50 9.52
N GLY A 67 -15.40 3.53 8.78
CA GLY A 67 -14.98 2.23 9.29
C GLY A 67 -13.62 2.22 9.99
N GLY A 68 -12.94 3.37 10.09
CA GLY A 68 -11.61 3.50 10.69
C GLY A 68 -10.46 3.06 9.78
N VAL A 69 -10.72 2.88 8.48
CA VAL A 69 -9.71 2.52 7.48
C VAL A 69 -9.12 3.78 6.87
N ARG A 70 -7.79 3.89 6.83
CA ARG A 70 -7.12 5.01 6.16
C ARG A 70 -7.31 4.94 4.65
N VAL A 71 -7.62 6.07 4.03
CA VAL A 71 -7.67 6.23 2.58
C VAL A 71 -6.50 7.07 2.13
N LEU A 72 -5.67 6.54 1.23
CA LEU A 72 -4.48 7.21 0.72
C LEU A 72 -4.70 7.65 -0.74
N GLY A 73 -4.43 8.91 -1.05
CA GLY A 73 -4.40 9.37 -2.44
C GLY A 73 -3.18 8.79 -3.17
N ARG A 74 -3.38 8.17 -4.34
CA ARG A 74 -2.26 7.66 -5.15
C ARG A 74 -1.61 8.78 -5.96
N LEU A 75 -0.32 9.01 -5.75
CA LEU A 75 0.51 9.98 -6.47
C LEU A 75 1.62 9.25 -7.21
N ASP A 76 1.57 9.25 -8.52
CA ASP A 76 2.59 8.65 -9.35
C ASP A 76 3.80 9.56 -9.51
N LEU A 77 4.97 9.17 -9.02
CA LEU A 77 6.21 9.94 -9.15
C LEU A 77 6.91 9.75 -10.50
N ALA A 78 6.49 8.76 -11.29
CA ALA A 78 7.11 8.42 -12.57
C ALA A 78 8.64 8.32 -12.48
N GLN A 79 9.16 7.59 -11.49
CA GLN A 79 10.59 7.45 -11.20
C GLN A 79 11.32 8.80 -10.94
N GLY A 80 10.59 9.78 -10.40
CA GLY A 80 11.13 11.11 -10.12
C GLY A 80 11.10 12.10 -11.30
N VAL A 81 10.49 11.72 -12.42
CA VAL A 81 10.36 12.59 -13.61
C VAL A 81 9.26 13.63 -13.40
N ARG A 82 8.22 13.31 -12.64
CA ARG A 82 7.09 14.20 -12.43
C ARG A 82 7.48 15.37 -11.52
N THR A 83 7.03 16.59 -11.88
CA THR A 83 7.42 17.79 -11.13
C THR A 83 6.80 17.82 -9.74
N ARG A 84 7.50 18.40 -8.76
CA ARG A 84 6.97 18.61 -7.41
C ARG A 84 5.68 19.43 -7.41
N ALA A 85 5.59 20.46 -8.28
CA ALA A 85 4.41 21.32 -8.37
C ALA A 85 3.16 20.54 -8.81
N ASP A 86 3.30 19.62 -9.77
CA ASP A 86 2.19 18.80 -10.24
C ASP A 86 1.75 17.79 -9.17
N LEU A 87 2.71 17.19 -8.46
CA LEU A 87 2.42 16.26 -7.35
C LEU A 87 1.69 16.95 -6.20
N LEU A 88 2.11 18.14 -5.80
CA LEU A 88 1.44 18.91 -4.73
C LEU A 88 0.05 19.38 -5.15
N ARG A 89 -0.12 19.79 -6.41
CA ARG A 89 -1.47 20.15 -6.95
C ARG A 89 -2.43 18.97 -6.89
N ASP A 90 -1.97 17.76 -7.22
CA ASP A 90 -2.79 16.56 -7.12
C ASP A 90 -3.05 16.19 -5.66
N ALA A 91 -2.08 16.37 -4.77
CA ALA A 91 -2.26 16.17 -3.34
C ALA A 91 -3.32 17.11 -2.76
N ASP A 92 -3.27 18.41 -3.10
CA ASP A 92 -4.27 19.39 -2.69
C ASP A 92 -5.67 18.96 -3.11
N ARG A 93 -5.84 18.48 -4.37
CA ARG A 93 -7.13 17.96 -4.85
C ARG A 93 -7.60 16.74 -4.06
N TYR A 94 -6.72 15.80 -3.73
CA TYR A 94 -7.07 14.65 -2.91
C TYR A 94 -7.52 15.07 -1.52
N LEU A 95 -6.85 16.04 -0.90
CA LEU A 95 -7.20 16.57 0.41
C LEU A 95 -8.55 17.32 0.36
N ASP A 96 -8.72 18.20 -0.61
CA ASP A 96 -9.92 19.04 -0.73
C ASP A 96 -11.16 18.22 -1.11
N TRP A 97 -11.02 17.26 -2.03
CA TRP A 97 -12.17 16.56 -2.62
C TRP A 97 -12.52 15.27 -1.88
N TYR A 98 -11.53 14.53 -1.41
CA TYR A 98 -11.73 13.18 -0.82
C TYR A 98 -11.28 13.08 0.63
N GLN A 99 -10.67 14.14 1.18
CA GLN A 99 -10.22 14.23 2.57
C GLN A 99 -9.32 13.03 2.96
N VAL A 100 -8.42 12.65 2.07
CA VAL A 100 -7.54 11.49 2.26
C VAL A 100 -6.66 11.63 3.51
N ASP A 101 -6.35 10.50 4.15
CA ASP A 101 -5.55 10.42 5.38
C ASP A 101 -4.03 10.41 5.11
N GLY A 102 -3.64 10.42 3.83
CA GLY A 102 -2.25 10.37 3.41
C GLY A 102 -2.08 10.02 1.94
N PHE A 103 -0.88 9.54 1.59
CA PHE A 103 -0.54 9.30 0.19
C PHE A 103 0.27 8.02 -0.02
N LEU A 104 -0.08 7.28 -1.07
CA LEU A 104 0.79 6.28 -1.67
C LEU A 104 1.55 6.95 -2.83
N LEU A 105 2.85 7.16 -2.64
CA LEU A 105 3.75 7.69 -3.65
C LEU A 105 4.25 6.51 -4.50
N ASP A 106 3.60 6.29 -5.62
CA ASP A 106 3.92 5.15 -6.50
C ASP A 106 5.09 5.44 -7.44
N ARG A 107 5.74 4.39 -7.91
CA ARG A 107 6.91 4.45 -8.80
C ARG A 107 8.00 5.41 -8.28
N CYS A 108 8.34 5.27 -7.00
CA CYS A 108 9.44 6.02 -6.39
C CYS A 108 10.80 5.57 -6.95
N PRO A 109 11.77 6.50 -7.11
CA PRO A 109 13.16 6.14 -7.36
C PRO A 109 13.71 5.23 -6.25
N VAL A 110 14.59 4.30 -6.60
CA VAL A 110 15.19 3.34 -5.64
C VAL A 110 16.59 3.73 -5.19
N ASP A 111 17.28 4.54 -5.97
CA ASP A 111 18.68 4.90 -5.77
C ASP A 111 18.86 6.10 -4.83
N ARG A 112 20.12 6.31 -4.38
CA ARG A 112 20.51 7.44 -3.55
C ARG A 112 20.32 8.79 -4.23
N ALA A 113 20.44 8.85 -5.56
CA ALA A 113 20.35 10.10 -6.32
C ALA A 113 18.92 10.66 -6.31
N GLY A 114 17.90 9.79 -6.29
CA GLY A 114 16.48 10.19 -6.22
C GLY A 114 16.05 10.70 -4.83
N LEU A 115 16.74 10.28 -3.76
CA LEU A 115 16.35 10.56 -2.39
C LEU A 115 16.13 12.06 -2.06
N PRO A 116 17.00 13.01 -2.47
CA PRO A 116 16.76 14.44 -2.21
C PRO A 116 15.49 14.97 -2.88
N GLY A 117 15.15 14.45 -4.07
CA GLY A 117 13.92 14.79 -4.78
C GLY A 117 12.68 14.35 -4.01
N VAL A 118 12.66 13.08 -3.59
CA VAL A 118 11.56 12.51 -2.81
C VAL A 118 11.41 13.21 -1.46
N ARG A 119 12.50 13.51 -0.75
CA ARG A 119 12.45 14.28 0.51
C ARG A 119 11.79 15.66 0.34
N ARG A 120 12.04 16.35 -0.77
CA ARG A 120 11.38 17.66 -1.05
C ARG A 120 9.88 17.50 -1.33
N VAL A 121 9.45 16.43 -1.99
CA VAL A 121 8.03 16.12 -2.18
C VAL A 121 7.37 15.84 -0.85
N ILE A 122 7.94 14.94 -0.04
CA ILE A 122 7.45 14.56 1.29
C ILE A 122 7.32 15.79 2.21
N ALA A 123 8.32 16.67 2.24
CA ALA A 123 8.25 17.89 3.01
C ALA A 123 7.07 18.79 2.59
N GLY A 124 6.80 18.86 1.28
CA GLY A 124 5.62 19.58 0.76
C GLY A 124 4.29 18.92 1.18
N LEU A 125 4.20 17.60 1.09
CA LEU A 125 2.99 16.86 1.50
C LEU A 125 2.72 17.00 3.00
N ARG A 126 3.75 16.89 3.85
CA ARG A 126 3.63 17.10 5.29
C ARG A 126 3.27 18.54 5.66
N ALA A 127 3.74 19.53 4.88
CA ALA A 127 3.35 20.93 5.08
C ALA A 127 1.87 21.16 4.73
N ALA A 128 1.32 20.46 3.72
CA ALA A 128 -0.07 20.57 3.31
C ALA A 128 -1.04 19.78 4.21
N ALA A 129 -0.64 18.57 4.64
CA ALA A 129 -1.53 17.60 5.29
C ALA A 129 -1.12 17.22 6.73
N GLY A 130 -0.10 17.88 7.33
CA GLY A 130 0.30 17.64 8.73
C GLY A 130 0.74 16.19 8.99
N THR A 131 -0.09 15.41 9.67
CA THR A 131 0.18 14.02 10.08
C THR A 131 -0.18 12.99 9.01
N ALA A 132 -0.13 13.35 7.72
CA ALA A 132 -0.45 12.42 6.61
C ALA A 132 0.39 11.14 6.67
N HIS A 133 -0.27 10.00 6.54
CA HIS A 133 0.39 8.69 6.41
C HIS A 133 1.02 8.55 5.02
N LEU A 134 2.31 8.31 4.95
CA LEU A 134 3.07 8.27 3.70
C LEU A 134 3.63 6.87 3.44
N VAL A 135 3.27 6.30 2.29
CA VAL A 135 3.78 5.02 1.79
C VAL A 135 4.58 5.26 0.51
N LEU A 136 5.83 4.80 0.45
CA LEU A 136 6.67 4.90 -0.75
C LEU A 136 6.68 3.60 -1.54
N GLY A 137 6.14 3.64 -2.75
CA GLY A 137 6.07 2.52 -3.68
C GLY A 137 7.33 2.38 -4.53
N HIS A 138 8.33 1.65 -4.03
CA HIS A 138 9.56 1.34 -4.75
C HIS A 138 9.45 0.04 -5.55
N GLY A 139 8.70 -0.94 -5.04
CA GLY A 139 8.55 -2.25 -5.65
C GLY A 139 9.76 -3.18 -5.51
N THR A 140 10.85 -2.68 -4.96
CA THR A 140 12.08 -3.40 -4.58
C THR A 140 12.72 -2.70 -3.40
N HIS A 141 13.77 -3.29 -2.81
CA HIS A 141 14.50 -2.64 -1.72
C HIS A 141 15.21 -1.37 -2.21
N PRO A 142 14.84 -0.18 -1.70
CA PRO A 142 15.50 1.07 -2.07
C PRO A 142 16.78 1.29 -1.24
N HIS A 143 17.47 2.41 -1.52
CA HIS A 143 18.56 2.90 -0.67
C HIS A 143 18.05 3.12 0.77
N PRO A 144 18.79 2.67 1.83
CA PRO A 144 18.32 2.71 3.23
C PRO A 144 17.83 4.08 3.71
N GLY A 145 18.39 5.17 3.18
CA GLY A 145 17.97 6.53 3.54
C GLY A 145 16.51 6.87 3.23
N TYR A 146 15.77 6.02 2.52
CA TYR A 146 14.32 6.20 2.34
C TYR A 146 13.54 5.78 3.59
N ALA A 147 14.08 4.89 4.43
CA ALA A 147 13.44 4.44 5.66
C ALA A 147 13.14 5.59 6.66
N GLU A 148 13.94 6.65 6.60
CA GLU A 148 13.76 7.85 7.46
C GLU A 148 12.70 8.83 6.93
N CYS A 149 12.17 8.59 5.72
CA CYS A 149 11.39 9.59 5.01
C CYS A 149 9.88 9.42 5.18
N ALA A 150 9.40 8.19 5.37
CA ALA A 150 8.00 7.83 5.31
C ALA A 150 7.61 6.82 6.39
N ASP A 151 6.31 6.58 6.51
CA ASP A 151 5.77 5.64 7.49
C ASP A 151 5.89 4.21 6.99
N GLN A 152 5.86 4.00 5.67
CA GLN A 152 5.98 2.67 5.06
C GLN A 152 6.72 2.70 3.72
N LEU A 153 7.40 1.60 3.41
CA LEU A 153 8.10 1.33 2.14
C LEU A 153 7.56 0.05 1.51
N VAL A 154 7.14 0.12 0.26
CA VAL A 154 6.84 -1.09 -0.53
C VAL A 154 8.17 -1.64 -1.06
N THR A 155 8.70 -2.64 -0.39
CA THR A 155 10.00 -3.24 -0.69
C THR A 155 9.90 -4.45 -1.62
N PHE A 156 8.69 -4.87 -1.94
CA PHE A 156 8.43 -5.83 -3.00
C PHE A 156 7.08 -5.53 -3.69
N ALA A 157 7.09 -5.45 -5.02
CA ALA A 157 5.87 -5.45 -5.83
C ALA A 157 6.14 -6.24 -7.12
N GLY A 158 5.54 -7.43 -7.25
CA GLY A 158 5.82 -8.30 -8.39
C GLY A 158 5.10 -9.64 -8.36
N PRO A 159 5.44 -10.54 -9.31
CA PRO A 159 4.80 -11.85 -9.43
C PRO A 159 5.26 -12.81 -8.34
N TRP A 160 4.41 -13.79 -8.05
CA TRP A 160 4.69 -14.89 -7.12
C TRP A 160 5.95 -15.68 -7.51
N SER A 161 6.20 -15.88 -8.81
CA SER A 161 7.40 -16.56 -9.29
C SER A 161 8.70 -15.96 -8.76
N ASP A 162 8.74 -14.65 -8.60
CA ASP A 162 9.92 -13.90 -8.17
C ASP A 162 9.94 -13.77 -6.64
N TYR A 163 8.74 -13.56 -6.02
CA TYR A 163 8.61 -13.40 -4.58
C TYR A 163 9.12 -14.59 -3.77
N ARG A 164 8.80 -15.80 -4.21
CA ARG A 164 9.22 -17.03 -3.51
C ARG A 164 10.73 -17.24 -3.45
N TRP A 165 11.49 -16.54 -4.29
CA TRP A 165 12.95 -16.57 -4.35
C TRP A 165 13.58 -15.23 -3.97
N SER A 166 12.77 -14.25 -3.59
CA SER A 166 13.28 -12.94 -3.22
C SER A 166 14.12 -13.00 -1.95
N GLN A 167 15.13 -12.15 -1.90
CA GLN A 167 16.00 -12.00 -0.75
C GLN A 167 15.72 -10.67 -0.06
N VAL A 168 15.85 -10.66 1.24
CA VAL A 168 15.72 -9.44 2.05
C VAL A 168 17.06 -8.71 2.09
N ALA A 169 17.05 -7.39 2.03
CA ALA A 169 18.25 -6.59 2.18
C ALA A 169 18.64 -6.49 3.67
N GLU A 170 19.94 -6.64 3.99
CA GLU A 170 20.43 -6.67 5.38
C GLU A 170 19.97 -5.48 6.22
N TRP A 171 19.95 -4.28 5.64
CA TRP A 171 19.56 -3.04 6.35
C TRP A 171 18.12 -3.07 6.88
N THR A 172 17.24 -3.93 6.35
CA THR A 172 15.85 -4.02 6.82
C THR A 172 15.75 -4.60 8.23
N ALA A 173 16.75 -5.36 8.66
CA ALA A 173 16.80 -5.93 10.01
C ALA A 173 16.94 -4.87 11.13
N ASP A 174 17.39 -3.65 10.77
CA ASP A 174 17.53 -2.52 11.70
C ASP A 174 16.21 -1.74 11.88
N HIS A 175 15.13 -2.16 11.21
CA HIS A 175 13.86 -1.44 11.20
C HIS A 175 12.69 -2.35 11.61
N PRO A 176 11.62 -1.78 12.19
CA PRO A 176 10.45 -2.54 12.58
C PRO A 176 9.67 -3.05 11.35
N PRO A 177 9.03 -4.23 11.43
CA PRO A 177 8.25 -4.83 10.33
C PRO A 177 7.12 -3.94 9.81
N GLU A 178 6.58 -3.06 10.63
CA GLU A 178 5.52 -2.12 10.27
C GLU A 178 5.95 -1.12 9.19
N LEU A 179 7.27 -0.93 9.01
CA LEU A 179 7.82 -0.09 7.94
C LEU A 179 7.68 -0.73 6.55
N PHE A 180 7.52 -2.05 6.44
CA PHE A 180 7.62 -2.74 5.16
C PHE A 180 6.30 -3.29 4.66
N CYS A 181 6.08 -3.09 3.34
CA CYS A 181 4.91 -3.57 2.61
C CYS A 181 5.35 -4.46 1.44
N HIS A 182 4.63 -5.58 1.22
CA HIS A 182 4.83 -6.47 0.08
C HIS A 182 3.54 -6.64 -0.72
N PHE A 183 3.63 -6.42 -2.03
CA PHE A 183 2.52 -6.62 -2.97
C PHE A 183 2.88 -7.75 -3.94
N VAL A 184 2.11 -8.84 -3.92
CA VAL A 184 2.41 -10.02 -4.72
C VAL A 184 1.20 -10.44 -5.53
N HIS A 185 1.36 -10.50 -6.84
CA HIS A 185 0.32 -10.97 -7.75
C HIS A 185 0.62 -12.37 -8.28
N GLY A 186 -0.43 -13.05 -8.77
CA GLY A 186 -0.31 -14.42 -9.29
C GLY A 186 -0.02 -15.45 -8.21
N VAL A 187 -0.36 -15.18 -6.94
CA VAL A 187 -0.22 -16.15 -5.85
C VAL A 187 -1.33 -17.19 -5.96
N PRO A 188 -1.03 -18.47 -6.26
CA PRO A 188 -2.04 -19.49 -6.28
C PRO A 188 -2.63 -19.70 -4.88
N ARG A 189 -3.94 -19.97 -4.78
CA ARG A 189 -4.61 -20.19 -3.49
C ARG A 189 -3.89 -21.19 -2.59
N GLY A 190 -3.40 -22.30 -3.17
CA GLY A 190 -2.66 -23.33 -2.42
C GLY A 190 -1.31 -22.87 -1.85
N HIS A 191 -0.77 -21.72 -2.28
CA HIS A 191 0.48 -21.13 -1.81
C HIS A 191 0.28 -19.90 -0.92
N LEU A 192 -0.96 -19.56 -0.56
CA LEU A 192 -1.25 -18.39 0.27
C LEU A 192 -0.53 -18.46 1.63
N GLU A 193 -0.52 -19.63 2.29
CA GLU A 193 0.19 -19.81 3.57
C GLU A 193 1.70 -19.68 3.42
N GLU A 194 2.26 -20.18 2.33
CA GLU A 194 3.68 -20.00 2.01
C GLU A 194 4.01 -18.53 1.82
N ALA A 195 3.17 -17.78 1.07
CA ALA A 195 3.34 -16.36 0.86
C ALA A 195 3.29 -15.55 2.17
N LEU A 196 2.34 -15.86 3.05
CA LEU A 196 2.23 -15.26 4.39
C LEU A 196 3.47 -15.55 5.26
N ARG A 197 3.99 -16.77 5.21
CA ARG A 197 5.20 -17.15 5.93
C ARG A 197 6.42 -16.39 5.41
N ILE A 198 6.56 -16.24 4.09
CA ILE A 198 7.64 -15.47 3.48
C ILE A 198 7.57 -14.00 3.91
N ALA A 199 6.37 -13.38 3.90
CA ALA A 199 6.20 -12.00 4.34
C ALA A 199 6.65 -11.80 5.80
N ARG A 200 6.21 -12.68 6.71
CA ARG A 200 6.62 -12.65 8.11
C ARG A 200 8.14 -12.82 8.27
N TRP A 201 8.73 -13.76 7.54
CA TRP A 201 10.17 -14.00 7.58
C TRP A 201 10.98 -12.83 7.03
N GLN A 202 10.46 -12.16 5.98
CA GLN A 202 11.09 -10.96 5.40
C GLN A 202 10.76 -9.67 6.17
N GLY A 203 9.99 -9.76 7.25
CA GLY A 203 9.67 -8.62 8.11
C GLY A 203 8.68 -7.64 7.50
N ALA A 204 7.74 -8.07 6.64
CA ALA A 204 6.69 -7.19 6.11
C ALA A 204 5.39 -7.37 6.91
N ALA A 205 4.97 -6.30 7.61
CA ALA A 205 3.72 -6.29 8.36
C ALA A 205 2.52 -5.82 7.55
N THR A 206 2.72 -5.19 6.40
CA THR A 206 1.62 -4.83 5.48
C THR A 206 1.78 -5.60 4.18
N ILE A 207 0.70 -6.25 3.73
CA ILE A 207 0.74 -7.09 2.54
C ILE A 207 -0.47 -6.85 1.65
N TYR A 208 -0.32 -7.16 0.35
CA TYR A 208 -1.43 -7.41 -0.56
C TYR A 208 -1.09 -8.58 -1.48
N PHE A 209 -1.82 -9.68 -1.33
CA PHE A 209 -1.63 -10.89 -2.13
C PHE A 209 -2.86 -11.14 -2.98
N THR A 210 -2.67 -11.41 -4.28
CA THR A 210 -3.76 -11.68 -5.21
C THR A 210 -3.41 -12.83 -6.16
N ASP A 211 -4.41 -13.64 -6.50
CA ASP A 211 -4.34 -14.64 -7.57
C ASP A 211 -4.41 -14.03 -8.97
N ARG A 212 -4.76 -12.74 -9.05
CA ARG A 212 -4.77 -12.02 -10.33
C ARG A 212 -3.36 -11.93 -10.88
N THR A 213 -3.24 -11.97 -12.20
CA THR A 213 -1.93 -11.89 -12.89
C THR A 213 -1.90 -10.68 -13.78
N GLY A 214 -0.81 -9.91 -13.72
CA GLY A 214 -0.52 -8.85 -14.69
C GLY A 214 0.10 -9.41 -15.96
N GLY A 215 0.15 -8.60 -17.02
CA GLY A 215 0.81 -8.94 -18.27
C GLY A 215 0.15 -8.31 -19.48
N ARG A 216 0.78 -8.44 -20.66
CA ARG A 216 0.24 -7.88 -21.93
C ARG A 216 -1.18 -8.39 -22.16
N GLY A 217 -2.16 -7.48 -22.19
CA GLY A 217 -3.57 -7.78 -22.43
C GLY A 217 -4.36 -8.27 -21.21
N ARG A 218 -3.78 -8.29 -20.03
CA ARG A 218 -4.43 -8.72 -18.78
C ARG A 218 -4.49 -7.60 -17.77
N GLY A 219 -5.08 -6.55 -17.83
CA GLY A 219 -5.25 -5.47 -16.83
C GLY A 219 -4.19 -5.34 -15.72
N ASP A 220 -4.32 -4.38 -14.89
CA ASP A 220 -3.51 -4.24 -13.68
C ASP A 220 -3.95 -5.33 -12.66
N PRO A 221 -3.06 -6.19 -12.13
CA PRO A 221 -3.42 -7.23 -11.17
C PRO A 221 -4.00 -6.68 -9.86
N TRP A 222 -3.81 -5.39 -9.59
CA TRP A 222 -4.27 -4.71 -8.38
C TRP A 222 -5.72 -4.23 -8.47
N GLU A 223 -6.30 -4.11 -9.67
CA GLU A 223 -7.64 -3.55 -9.90
C GLU A 223 -8.80 -4.46 -9.46
N ALA A 224 -8.54 -5.71 -9.10
CA ALA A 224 -9.59 -6.64 -8.72
C ALA A 224 -9.29 -7.37 -7.41
N MET A 225 -10.34 -7.62 -6.63
CA MET A 225 -10.26 -8.38 -5.38
C MET A 225 -9.71 -9.80 -5.62
N PRO A 226 -8.81 -10.29 -4.74
CA PRO A 226 -8.35 -11.67 -4.79
C PRO A 226 -9.51 -12.67 -4.72
N GLY A 227 -9.44 -13.76 -5.48
CA GLY A 227 -10.44 -14.81 -5.43
C GLY A 227 -10.54 -15.56 -4.09
N TYR A 228 -9.57 -15.36 -3.21
CA TYR A 228 -9.51 -15.90 -1.84
C TYR A 228 -9.59 -14.79 -0.76
N TRP A 229 -10.29 -13.68 -1.05
CA TRP A 229 -10.38 -12.53 -0.14
C TRP A 229 -10.82 -12.92 1.28
N ASP A 230 -11.91 -13.67 1.42
CA ASP A 230 -12.40 -14.09 2.74
C ASP A 230 -11.39 -14.97 3.49
N GLU A 231 -10.65 -15.79 2.76
CA GLU A 231 -9.62 -16.65 3.35
C GLU A 231 -8.45 -15.84 3.92
N ILE A 232 -7.93 -14.86 3.16
CA ILE A 232 -6.84 -14.02 3.66
C ILE A 232 -7.29 -13.13 4.81
N VAL A 233 -8.48 -12.55 4.74
CA VAL A 233 -9.07 -11.76 5.83
C VAL A 233 -9.22 -12.61 7.10
N SER A 234 -9.75 -13.84 6.99
CA SER A 234 -9.87 -14.75 8.12
C SER A 234 -8.52 -15.08 8.75
N ARG A 235 -7.51 -15.40 7.94
CA ARG A 235 -6.16 -15.74 8.43
C ARG A 235 -5.46 -14.59 9.14
N LEU A 236 -5.70 -13.35 8.73
CA LEU A 236 -5.12 -12.15 9.34
C LEU A 236 -5.93 -11.65 10.54
N GLY A 237 -7.26 -11.85 10.53
CA GLY A 237 -8.17 -11.45 11.61
C GLY A 237 -8.09 -12.37 12.83
N THR A 238 -7.73 -13.63 12.64
CA THR A 238 -7.59 -14.64 13.70
C THR A 238 -6.21 -14.60 14.38
N GLY A 239 -5.56 -13.45 14.48
CA GLY A 239 -4.38 -13.29 15.34
C GLY A 239 -4.71 -13.62 16.81
N VAL A 240 -5.14 -14.88 17.06
CA VAL A 240 -5.27 -15.49 18.36
C VAL A 240 -3.87 -15.95 18.77
N SER A 241 -3.41 -15.42 19.87
CA SER A 241 -2.28 -15.91 20.66
C SER A 241 -2.26 -17.44 20.70
N GLU A 242 -1.21 -18.04 20.18
CA GLU A 242 -0.69 -19.29 20.72
C GLU A 242 0.54 -18.99 21.57
#